data_b03ed66fe85498ad9ec9f37246ef123c
#
_entry.id   b03ed66fe85498ad9ec9f37246ef123c
#
_cell.length_a   1.000
_cell.length_b   1.000
_cell.length_c   1.000
_cell.angle_alpha   90.00
_cell.angle_beta   90.00
_cell.angle_gamma   90.00
#
_symmetry.space_group_name_H-M   'P 1'
#
loop_
_entity.id
_entity.type
_entity.pdbx_description
1 polymer ?
#
loop_
_entity_poly.entity_id
_entity_poly.type
_entity_poly.pdbx_seq_one_letter_code
_entity_poly.pdbx_strand_id
1 'polypeptide(L)'
;MTALFQQLPSVDKFLKTPEGEMLLTEFGHSAVVRELRQLLSEGREFIKQHQNLPHFFADHLSTLHYLQERLTQQNHVQIKSVHNLTGTVLHTNLGRALWAESAQQAALHAMKGNVALEYDLEEGKRSHRDNYISELLAQLTGAEAACIVNNNAAAVLLMLATFAKDKEVVISRGELIEIGGAFRIPDIMAQAGCKLVEVGTTNRTHLKDYRQAINENTAFLMKVHCSNYHISGFTASVSEQELVDLGREFDIPVITDLGSGALIDLSQYDLPNEPTVQEKVAQGVNLVSFSGDKLLGGTQAGIIVGKKEWIAQLQAHPLKRVLRCDKVILAGLEATLRLYLQPE
;
A
#
# COMPACT_ATOMS: atom_id res chain seq x y z
N MET A 1 1.50 53.32 -20.54
CA MET A 1 0.67 52.09 -20.33
C MET A 1 0.00 51.59 -21.61
N THR A 2 -0.77 52.39 -22.33
CA THR A 2 -1.49 51.94 -23.55
C THR A 2 -0.57 51.32 -24.61
N ALA A 3 0.62 51.93 -24.85
CA ALA A 3 1.61 51.43 -25.80
C ALA A 3 2.21 50.06 -25.42
N LEU A 4 2.32 49.72 -24.11
CA LEU A 4 2.82 48.42 -23.64
C LEU A 4 1.77 47.30 -23.86
N PHE A 5 0.48 47.60 -23.61
CA PHE A 5 -0.57 46.61 -23.85
C PHE A 5 -0.73 46.24 -25.35
N GLN A 6 -0.38 47.18 -26.26
CA GLN A 6 -0.41 46.95 -27.70
C GLN A 6 0.70 46.01 -28.20
N GLN A 7 1.77 45.81 -27.36
CA GLN A 7 2.85 44.89 -27.68
C GLN A 7 2.52 43.44 -27.33
N LEU A 8 1.47 43.20 -26.52
CA LEU A 8 1.03 41.84 -26.21
C LEU A 8 0.46 41.17 -27.50
N PRO A 9 0.80 39.91 -27.74
CA PRO A 9 0.33 39.21 -28.93
C PRO A 9 -1.20 39.00 -28.89
N SER A 10 -1.81 39.05 -30.07
CA SER A 10 -3.21 38.59 -30.22
C SER A 10 -3.22 37.07 -30.26
N VAL A 11 -4.15 36.45 -29.50
CA VAL A 11 -4.29 34.98 -29.47
C VAL A 11 -4.43 34.42 -30.90
N ASP A 12 -5.34 34.97 -31.69
CA ASP A 12 -5.59 34.48 -33.06
C ASP A 12 -4.39 34.63 -34.00
N LYS A 13 -3.62 35.73 -33.84
CA LYS A 13 -2.41 35.92 -34.64
C LYS A 13 -1.30 34.97 -34.22
N PHE A 14 -1.13 34.76 -32.92
CA PHE A 14 -0.13 33.83 -32.40
C PHE A 14 -0.38 32.40 -32.85
N LEU A 15 -1.62 31.93 -32.75
CA LEU A 15 -1.98 30.57 -33.14
C LEU A 15 -1.86 30.28 -34.64
N LYS A 16 -1.88 31.32 -35.50
CA LYS A 16 -1.71 31.22 -36.97
C LYS A 16 -0.25 31.28 -37.41
N THR A 17 0.69 31.43 -36.51
CA THR A 17 2.12 31.31 -36.86
C THR A 17 2.49 29.83 -37.03
N PRO A 18 3.51 29.51 -37.84
CA PRO A 18 3.97 28.13 -37.98
C PRO A 18 4.27 27.45 -36.63
N GLU A 19 4.88 28.19 -35.72
CA GLU A 19 5.22 27.73 -34.39
C GLU A 19 3.97 27.55 -33.51
N GLY A 20 2.98 28.42 -33.64
CA GLY A 20 1.68 28.31 -33.00
C GLY A 20 0.93 27.04 -33.44
N GLU A 21 0.96 26.74 -34.75
CA GLU A 21 0.38 25.52 -35.30
C GLU A 21 1.09 24.25 -34.82
N MET A 22 2.40 24.29 -34.64
CA MET A 22 3.17 23.19 -34.00
C MET A 22 2.68 22.93 -32.57
N LEU A 23 2.54 23.99 -31.76
CA LEU A 23 2.01 23.84 -30.38
C LEU A 23 0.58 23.26 -30.36
N LEU A 24 -0.27 23.70 -31.30
CA LEU A 24 -1.64 23.18 -31.46
C LEU A 24 -1.63 21.67 -31.75
N THR A 25 -0.70 21.24 -32.61
CA THR A 25 -0.55 19.81 -32.97
C THR A 25 -0.03 18.98 -31.80
N GLU A 26 0.93 19.49 -31.05
CA GLU A 26 1.56 18.79 -29.94
C GLU A 26 0.69 18.74 -28.67
N PHE A 27 0.09 19.89 -28.28
CA PHE A 27 -0.61 20.03 -26.99
C PHE A 27 -2.14 20.13 -27.11
N GLY A 28 -2.66 20.28 -28.31
CA GLY A 28 -4.09 20.45 -28.58
C GLY A 28 -4.58 21.88 -28.38
N HIS A 29 -5.60 22.26 -29.18
CA HIS A 29 -6.12 23.63 -29.25
C HIS A 29 -6.56 24.20 -27.88
N SER A 30 -7.32 23.41 -27.11
CA SER A 30 -7.87 23.88 -25.82
C SER A 30 -6.79 24.20 -24.79
N ALA A 31 -5.73 23.39 -24.73
CA ALA A 31 -4.61 23.60 -23.78
C ALA A 31 -3.82 24.85 -24.17
N VAL A 32 -3.44 24.98 -25.43
CA VAL A 32 -2.66 26.11 -25.94
C VAL A 32 -3.40 27.44 -25.77
N VAL A 33 -4.69 27.50 -26.13
CA VAL A 33 -5.51 28.71 -25.99
C VAL A 33 -5.69 29.10 -24.52
N ARG A 34 -5.95 28.13 -23.64
CA ARG A 34 -6.10 28.40 -22.21
C ARG A 34 -4.82 28.98 -21.63
N GLU A 35 -3.68 28.35 -21.90
CA GLU A 35 -2.40 28.76 -21.34
C GLU A 35 -1.93 30.12 -21.90
N LEU A 36 -2.10 30.34 -23.21
CA LEU A 36 -1.78 31.64 -23.82
C LEU A 36 -2.66 32.77 -23.26
N ARG A 37 -3.95 32.54 -23.02
CA ARG A 37 -4.83 33.54 -22.38
C ARG A 37 -4.42 33.82 -20.94
N GLN A 38 -3.99 32.81 -20.20
CA GLN A 38 -3.48 32.97 -18.85
C GLN A 38 -2.19 33.79 -18.84
N LEU A 39 -1.24 33.46 -19.72
CA LEU A 39 0.01 34.20 -19.90
C LEU A 39 -0.23 35.65 -20.24
N LEU A 40 -1.19 35.93 -21.13
CA LEU A 40 -1.59 37.31 -21.45
C LEU A 40 -2.22 38.04 -20.28
N SER A 41 -2.98 37.36 -19.42
CA SER A 41 -3.54 37.95 -18.20
C SER A 41 -2.44 38.32 -17.22
N GLU A 42 -1.50 37.41 -16.98
CA GLU A 42 -0.32 37.64 -16.14
C GLU A 42 0.53 38.80 -16.67
N GLY A 43 0.74 38.85 -17.98
CA GLY A 43 1.44 39.94 -18.62
C GLY A 43 0.76 41.31 -18.46
N ARG A 44 -0.56 41.36 -18.55
CA ARG A 44 -1.33 42.60 -18.31
C ARG A 44 -1.20 43.06 -16.86
N GLU A 45 -1.21 42.16 -15.90
CA GLU A 45 -1.04 42.48 -14.48
C GLU A 45 0.36 42.97 -14.19
N PHE A 46 1.37 42.32 -14.74
CA PHE A 46 2.76 42.72 -14.62
C PHE A 46 2.97 44.16 -15.17
N ILE A 47 2.43 44.47 -16.34
CA ILE A 47 2.50 45.82 -16.95
C ILE A 47 1.84 46.87 -16.04
N LYS A 48 0.72 46.57 -15.41
CA LYS A 48 0.05 47.50 -14.47
C LYS A 48 0.91 47.79 -13.25
N GLN A 49 1.59 46.77 -12.72
CA GLN A 49 2.41 46.90 -11.49
C GLN A 49 3.77 47.52 -11.75
N HIS A 50 4.43 47.10 -12.82
CA HIS A 50 5.84 47.43 -13.08
C HIS A 50 6.08 48.46 -14.19
N GLN A 51 5.04 48.84 -14.92
CA GLN A 51 5.10 49.75 -16.07
C GLN A 51 6.17 49.37 -17.11
N ASN A 52 6.41 48.07 -17.26
CA ASN A 52 7.36 47.48 -18.18
C ASN A 52 6.77 46.20 -18.80
N LEU A 53 7.33 45.74 -19.92
CA LEU A 53 6.95 44.49 -20.55
C LEU A 53 7.64 43.30 -19.83
N PRO A 54 6.92 42.22 -19.46
CA PRO A 54 7.59 41.05 -18.89
C PRO A 54 8.52 40.40 -19.92
N HIS A 55 9.62 39.80 -19.49
CA HIS A 55 10.66 39.21 -20.34
C HIS A 55 10.12 38.17 -21.33
N PHE A 56 9.10 37.40 -20.94
CA PHE A 56 8.48 36.41 -21.79
C PHE A 56 7.60 36.97 -22.91
N PHE A 57 7.39 38.27 -22.97
CA PHE A 57 6.82 39.02 -24.09
C PHE A 57 7.79 39.91 -24.79
N ALA A 58 9.11 39.78 -24.55
CA ALA A 58 10.13 40.60 -25.21
C ALA A 58 10.08 40.46 -26.73
N ASP A 59 9.86 39.28 -27.22
CA ASP A 59 9.66 38.95 -28.63
C ASP A 59 8.79 37.67 -28.80
N HIS A 60 8.51 37.33 -30.06
CA HIS A 60 7.68 36.16 -30.39
C HIS A 60 8.31 34.84 -29.92
N LEU A 61 9.63 34.67 -30.08
CA LEU A 61 10.32 33.45 -29.71
C LEU A 61 10.36 33.26 -28.18
N SER A 62 10.54 34.34 -27.42
CA SER A 62 10.47 34.33 -25.96
C SER A 62 9.08 33.89 -25.47
N THR A 63 8.02 34.41 -26.10
CA THR A 63 6.64 34.02 -25.79
C THR A 63 6.38 32.54 -26.11
N LEU A 64 6.86 32.09 -27.27
CA LEU A 64 6.74 30.71 -27.71
C LEU A 64 7.43 29.75 -26.75
N HIS A 65 8.70 30.03 -26.43
CA HIS A 65 9.52 29.18 -25.54
C HIS A 65 8.89 29.07 -24.14
N TYR A 66 8.48 30.20 -23.57
CA TYR A 66 7.86 30.23 -22.25
C TYR A 66 6.50 29.49 -22.23
N LEU A 67 5.70 29.66 -23.29
CA LEU A 67 4.43 28.94 -23.43
C LEU A 67 4.66 27.43 -23.59
N GLN A 68 5.65 27.03 -24.37
CA GLN A 68 6.00 25.62 -24.54
C GLN A 68 6.50 24.98 -23.24
N GLU A 69 7.35 25.68 -22.47
CA GLU A 69 7.78 25.20 -21.15
C GLU A 69 6.57 24.96 -20.21
N ARG A 70 5.64 25.91 -20.14
CA ARG A 70 4.45 25.78 -19.28
C ARG A 70 3.56 24.62 -19.71
N LEU A 71 3.30 24.47 -21.02
CA LEU A 71 2.52 23.36 -21.56
C LEU A 71 3.22 22.02 -21.30
N THR A 72 4.53 21.96 -21.46
CA THR A 72 5.33 20.78 -21.18
C THR A 72 5.27 20.43 -19.69
N GLN A 73 5.42 21.40 -18.81
CA GLN A 73 5.34 21.19 -17.35
C GLN A 73 3.96 20.68 -16.90
N GLN A 74 2.86 21.17 -17.53
CA GLN A 74 1.51 20.70 -17.24
C GLN A 74 1.27 19.25 -17.67
N ASN A 75 1.93 18.80 -18.74
CA ASN A 75 1.80 17.45 -19.26
C ASN A 75 2.76 16.44 -18.62
N HIS A 76 3.71 16.90 -17.79
CA HIS A 76 4.60 15.99 -17.08
C HIS A 76 3.87 15.21 -16.00
N VAL A 77 4.10 13.90 -15.98
CA VAL A 77 3.69 13.03 -14.88
C VAL A 77 4.35 13.53 -13.60
N GLN A 78 3.54 13.81 -12.57
CA GLN A 78 4.04 14.38 -11.32
C GLN A 78 4.82 13.37 -10.47
N ILE A 79 4.52 12.06 -10.61
CA ILE A 79 5.28 11.00 -9.94
C ILE A 79 6.59 10.82 -10.70
N LYS A 80 7.67 11.31 -10.10
CA LYS A 80 9.01 11.31 -10.70
C LYS A 80 9.84 10.16 -10.19
N SER A 81 10.64 9.55 -11.07
CA SER A 81 11.68 8.61 -10.69
C SER A 81 12.78 9.34 -9.90
N VAL A 82 13.26 8.71 -8.84
CA VAL A 82 14.34 9.22 -7.98
C VAL A 82 15.33 8.11 -7.67
N HIS A 83 16.56 8.47 -7.33
CA HIS A 83 17.55 7.53 -6.80
C HIS A 83 17.43 7.47 -5.28
N ASN A 84 17.26 6.27 -4.74
CA ASN A 84 17.27 6.07 -3.29
C ASN A 84 18.71 6.01 -2.77
N LEU A 85 19.16 7.07 -2.15
CA LEU A 85 20.49 7.19 -1.53
C LEU A 85 20.42 7.29 0.00
N THR A 86 19.30 6.86 0.60
CA THR A 86 19.05 7.01 2.04
C THR A 86 19.71 5.93 2.90
N GLY A 87 20.17 4.83 2.29
CA GLY A 87 20.63 3.64 3.02
C GLY A 87 19.51 2.72 3.49
N THR A 88 18.24 3.06 3.23
CA THR A 88 17.05 2.24 3.57
C THR A 88 16.48 1.63 2.32
N VAL A 89 16.59 0.31 2.16
CA VAL A 89 16.18 -0.40 0.93
C VAL A 89 14.68 -0.25 0.67
N LEU A 90 13.83 -0.44 1.69
CA LEU A 90 12.37 -0.35 1.62
C LEU A 90 11.86 0.98 2.19
N HIS A 91 12.31 2.09 1.59
CA HIS A 91 11.94 3.40 2.09
C HIS A 91 10.48 3.73 1.83
N THR A 92 9.70 3.97 2.89
CA THR A 92 8.24 4.18 2.84
C THR A 92 7.82 5.29 1.87
N ASN A 93 8.55 6.40 1.86
CA ASN A 93 8.21 7.58 1.04
C ASN A 93 8.72 7.48 -0.41
N LEU A 94 9.49 6.42 -0.74
CA LEU A 94 10.09 6.22 -2.06
C LEU A 94 9.49 5.02 -2.82
N GLY A 95 8.30 4.55 -2.41
CA GLY A 95 7.54 3.52 -3.11
C GLY A 95 7.75 2.10 -2.60
N ARG A 96 8.58 1.89 -1.56
CA ARG A 96 8.88 0.58 -0.94
C ARG A 96 9.55 -0.41 -1.90
N ALA A 97 9.10 -1.68 -1.97
CA ALA A 97 9.71 -2.70 -2.80
C ALA A 97 9.60 -2.40 -4.30
N LEU A 98 10.68 -2.65 -5.03
CA LEU A 98 10.66 -2.66 -6.49
C LEU A 98 10.17 -4.02 -6.97
N TRP A 99 9.28 -4.03 -7.96
CA TRP A 99 8.76 -5.28 -8.50
C TRP A 99 9.79 -5.96 -9.39
N ALA A 100 9.91 -7.26 -9.28
CA ALA A 100 10.68 -8.06 -10.21
C ALA A 100 10.16 -7.90 -11.65
N GLU A 101 11.03 -8.08 -12.65
CA GLU A 101 10.67 -7.92 -14.07
C GLU A 101 9.46 -8.78 -14.45
N SER A 102 9.41 -10.04 -14.00
CA SER A 102 8.27 -10.93 -14.23
C SER A 102 6.95 -10.39 -13.69
N ALA A 103 6.98 -9.73 -12.52
CA ALA A 103 5.81 -9.10 -11.93
C ALA A 103 5.34 -7.85 -12.70
N GLN A 104 6.30 -7.05 -13.19
CA GLN A 104 6.02 -5.89 -14.06
C GLN A 104 5.36 -6.35 -15.37
N GLN A 105 5.88 -7.39 -16.01
CA GLN A 105 5.35 -7.94 -17.26
C GLN A 105 3.95 -8.56 -17.07
N ALA A 106 3.72 -9.28 -15.96
CA ALA A 106 2.39 -9.80 -15.63
C ALA A 106 1.36 -8.69 -15.44
N ALA A 107 1.71 -7.63 -14.72
CA ALA A 107 0.87 -6.46 -14.54
C ALA A 107 0.56 -5.76 -15.86
N LEU A 108 1.57 -5.55 -16.71
CA LEU A 108 1.41 -4.95 -18.04
C LEU A 108 0.49 -5.80 -18.93
N HIS A 109 0.63 -7.13 -18.89
CA HIS A 109 -0.25 -8.04 -19.62
C HIS A 109 -1.71 -7.91 -19.14
N ALA A 110 -1.92 -7.91 -17.82
CA ALA A 110 -3.26 -7.75 -17.24
C ALA A 110 -3.90 -6.39 -17.59
N MET A 111 -3.12 -5.31 -17.73
CA MET A 111 -3.63 -4.01 -18.15
C MET A 111 -4.10 -4.00 -19.60
N LYS A 112 -3.40 -4.68 -20.51
CA LYS A 112 -3.63 -4.63 -21.96
C LYS A 112 -4.87 -5.38 -22.42
N GLY A 113 -5.45 -6.26 -21.60
CA GLY A 113 -6.54 -7.13 -22.03
C GLY A 113 -7.60 -7.40 -20.96
N ASN A 114 -8.64 -8.11 -21.39
CA ASN A 114 -9.58 -8.73 -20.47
C ASN A 114 -8.93 -9.97 -19.86
N VAL A 115 -9.16 -10.20 -18.57
CA VAL A 115 -8.65 -11.35 -17.82
C VAL A 115 -9.79 -12.05 -17.08
N ALA A 116 -9.71 -13.36 -16.91
CA ALA A 116 -10.66 -14.15 -16.14
C ALA A 116 -10.42 -13.95 -14.62
N LEU A 117 -10.79 -12.76 -14.11
CA LEU A 117 -10.48 -12.36 -12.74
C LEU A 117 -11.43 -13.00 -11.69
N GLU A 118 -12.73 -12.99 -11.98
CA GLU A 118 -13.78 -13.55 -11.10
C GLU A 118 -14.53 -14.67 -11.82
N TYR A 119 -13.85 -15.40 -12.70
CA TYR A 119 -14.44 -16.46 -13.50
C TYR A 119 -13.47 -17.63 -13.62
N ASP A 120 -13.94 -18.81 -13.28
CA ASP A 120 -13.21 -20.04 -13.46
C ASP A 120 -13.44 -20.56 -14.88
N LEU A 121 -12.37 -20.64 -15.67
CA LEU A 121 -12.42 -21.03 -17.08
C LEU A 121 -12.66 -22.54 -17.26
N GLU A 122 -12.26 -23.37 -16.29
CA GLU A 122 -12.40 -24.82 -16.35
C GLU A 122 -13.84 -25.22 -15.97
N GLU A 123 -14.34 -24.66 -14.88
CA GLU A 123 -15.69 -24.97 -14.39
C GLU A 123 -16.80 -24.10 -15.02
N GLY A 124 -16.44 -23.06 -15.77
CA GLY A 124 -17.38 -22.19 -16.45
C GLY A 124 -18.27 -21.36 -15.50
N LYS A 125 -17.83 -21.10 -14.28
CA LYS A 125 -18.60 -20.41 -13.24
C LYS A 125 -17.85 -19.25 -12.59
N ARG A 126 -18.60 -18.44 -11.85
CA ARG A 126 -18.01 -17.34 -11.06
C ARG A 126 -17.13 -17.89 -9.93
N SER A 127 -15.96 -17.28 -9.74
CA SER A 127 -15.00 -17.61 -8.67
C SER A 127 -14.57 -16.36 -7.90
N HIS A 128 -13.85 -16.56 -6.79
CA HIS A 128 -13.16 -15.44 -6.11
C HIS A 128 -11.90 -15.07 -6.88
N ARG A 129 -11.63 -13.76 -6.98
CA ARG A 129 -10.50 -13.21 -7.75
C ARG A 129 -9.11 -13.60 -7.23
N ASP A 130 -9.02 -14.02 -5.98
CA ASP A 130 -7.76 -14.35 -5.30
C ASP A 130 -7.58 -15.87 -5.06
N ASN A 131 -8.42 -16.74 -5.66
CA ASN A 131 -8.33 -18.19 -5.47
C ASN A 131 -6.96 -18.76 -5.81
N TYR A 132 -6.44 -18.49 -7.02
CA TYR A 132 -5.12 -19.00 -7.45
C TYR A 132 -3.97 -18.49 -6.56
N ILE A 133 -4.07 -17.23 -6.11
CA ILE A 133 -3.09 -16.65 -5.20
C ILE A 133 -3.22 -17.27 -3.81
N SER A 134 -4.44 -17.58 -3.36
CA SER A 134 -4.70 -18.28 -2.10
C SER A 134 -4.05 -19.66 -2.08
N GLU A 135 -4.20 -20.45 -3.15
CA GLU A 135 -3.56 -21.76 -3.28
C GLU A 135 -2.03 -21.67 -3.26
N LEU A 136 -1.48 -20.71 -3.99
CA LEU A 136 -0.05 -20.45 -4.03
C LEU A 136 0.52 -20.03 -2.67
N LEU A 137 -0.17 -19.16 -1.96
CA LEU A 137 0.20 -18.76 -0.60
C LEU A 137 0.08 -19.92 0.38
N ALA A 138 -0.94 -20.76 0.27
CA ALA A 138 -1.08 -21.96 1.08
C ALA A 138 0.13 -22.89 0.91
N GLN A 139 0.55 -23.12 -0.34
CA GLN A 139 1.76 -23.92 -0.66
C GLN A 139 3.03 -23.31 -0.07
N LEU A 140 3.22 -21.98 -0.19
CA LEU A 140 4.45 -21.30 0.24
C LEU A 140 4.53 -21.13 1.77
N THR A 141 3.40 -20.98 2.46
CA THR A 141 3.38 -20.67 3.88
C THR A 141 3.02 -21.84 4.78
N GLY A 142 2.46 -22.91 4.24
CA GLY A 142 1.91 -24.03 4.99
C GLY A 142 0.54 -23.72 5.63
N ALA A 143 -0.07 -22.57 5.32
CA ALA A 143 -1.44 -22.26 5.72
C ALA A 143 -2.45 -23.03 4.89
N GLU A 144 -3.71 -23.09 5.34
CA GLU A 144 -4.78 -23.79 4.61
C GLU A 144 -5.40 -22.95 3.48
N ALA A 145 -5.41 -21.62 3.63
CA ALA A 145 -5.96 -20.68 2.66
C ALA A 145 -5.43 -19.25 2.90
N ALA A 146 -5.74 -18.34 1.95
CA ALA A 146 -5.42 -16.93 2.06
C ALA A 146 -6.55 -16.01 1.58
N CYS A 147 -6.53 -14.77 2.05
CA CYS A 147 -7.39 -13.67 1.63
C CYS A 147 -6.53 -12.45 1.32
N ILE A 148 -6.72 -11.82 0.16
CA ILE A 148 -5.91 -10.70 -0.29
C ILE A 148 -6.76 -9.43 -0.30
N VAL A 149 -6.23 -8.35 0.30
CA VAL A 149 -6.82 -7.00 0.34
C VAL A 149 -5.79 -5.96 -0.09
N ASN A 150 -6.17 -4.70 -0.21
CA ASN A 150 -5.36 -3.64 -0.83
C ASN A 150 -4.12 -3.20 -0.04
N ASN A 151 -4.05 -3.46 1.26
CA ASN A 151 -2.86 -3.25 2.11
C ASN A 151 -3.01 -3.95 3.47
N ASN A 152 -1.93 -4.00 4.25
CA ASN A 152 -1.95 -4.71 5.54
C ASN A 152 -2.84 -4.04 6.60
N ALA A 153 -2.98 -2.71 6.59
CA ALA A 153 -3.92 -2.02 7.47
C ALA A 153 -5.37 -2.48 7.23
N ALA A 154 -5.73 -2.66 5.95
CA ALA A 154 -7.02 -3.22 5.55
C ALA A 154 -7.17 -4.69 5.96
N ALA A 155 -6.08 -5.47 5.95
CA ALA A 155 -6.08 -6.84 6.44
C ALA A 155 -6.41 -6.92 7.92
N VAL A 156 -5.73 -6.11 8.74
CA VAL A 156 -5.99 -6.01 10.19
C VAL A 156 -7.43 -5.54 10.45
N LEU A 157 -7.88 -4.48 9.76
CA LEU A 157 -9.26 -3.99 9.88
C LEU A 157 -10.29 -5.08 9.54
N LEU A 158 -10.07 -5.83 8.46
CA LEU A 158 -10.98 -6.89 8.02
C LEU A 158 -11.06 -8.03 9.04
N MET A 159 -9.92 -8.49 9.57
CA MET A 159 -9.88 -9.53 10.62
C MET A 159 -10.66 -9.09 11.86
N LEU A 160 -10.36 -7.91 12.37
CA LEU A 160 -10.99 -7.37 13.56
C LEU A 160 -12.49 -7.14 13.38
N ALA A 161 -12.90 -6.50 12.28
CA ALA A 161 -14.31 -6.25 11.99
C ALA A 161 -15.13 -7.52 11.77
N THR A 162 -14.51 -8.60 11.26
CA THR A 162 -15.19 -9.86 11.02
C THR A 162 -15.44 -10.64 12.32
N PHE A 163 -14.46 -10.67 13.21
CA PHE A 163 -14.48 -11.62 14.32
C PHE A 163 -14.59 -10.98 15.72
N ALA A 164 -14.21 -9.70 15.85
CA ALA A 164 -14.09 -9.05 17.15
C ALA A 164 -15.01 -7.82 17.34
N LYS A 165 -15.94 -7.59 16.41
CA LYS A 165 -16.90 -6.49 16.55
C LYS A 165 -17.67 -6.61 17.88
N ASP A 166 -17.72 -5.52 18.64
CA ASP A 166 -18.34 -5.41 19.98
C ASP A 166 -17.70 -6.31 21.06
N LYS A 167 -16.56 -6.95 20.75
CA LYS A 167 -15.80 -7.83 21.65
C LYS A 167 -14.44 -7.24 21.99
N GLU A 168 -13.74 -7.92 22.91
CA GLU A 168 -12.43 -7.54 23.41
C GLU A 168 -11.30 -8.20 22.62
N VAL A 169 -10.24 -7.43 22.38
CA VAL A 169 -8.99 -7.93 21.79
C VAL A 169 -7.85 -7.62 22.77
N VAL A 170 -7.22 -8.66 23.27
CA VAL A 170 -6.14 -8.56 24.27
C VAL A 170 -4.80 -8.46 23.55
N ILE A 171 -4.04 -7.42 23.83
CA ILE A 171 -2.75 -7.12 23.19
C ILE A 171 -1.74 -6.57 24.21
N SER A 172 -0.45 -6.85 24.02
CA SER A 172 0.62 -6.26 24.83
C SER A 172 0.71 -4.74 24.60
N ARG A 173 0.81 -3.96 25.67
CA ARG A 173 1.06 -2.51 25.59
C ARG A 173 2.33 -2.17 24.82
N GLY A 174 3.36 -2.99 24.89
CA GLY A 174 4.60 -2.83 24.13
C GLY A 174 4.46 -3.08 22.62
N GLU A 175 3.28 -3.53 22.14
CA GLU A 175 3.00 -3.85 20.74
C GLU A 175 1.97 -2.90 20.11
N LEU A 176 1.60 -1.81 20.78
CA LEU A 176 0.72 -0.77 20.26
C LEU A 176 1.49 0.16 19.32
N ILE A 177 1.76 -0.34 18.11
CA ILE A 177 2.61 0.31 17.14
C ILE A 177 1.90 1.47 16.41
N GLU A 178 2.72 2.44 15.94
CA GLU A 178 2.35 3.44 14.94
C GLU A 178 3.26 3.28 13.72
N ILE A 179 2.68 3.19 12.53
CA ILE A 179 3.41 3.05 11.26
C ILE A 179 2.86 4.05 10.23
N GLY A 180 3.76 4.65 9.44
CA GLY A 180 3.39 5.48 8.28
C GLY A 180 2.62 6.77 8.61
N GLY A 181 2.77 7.29 9.82
CA GLY A 181 2.23 8.58 10.26
C GLY A 181 0.75 8.62 10.65
N ALA A 182 -0.01 7.55 10.44
CA ALA A 182 -1.44 7.53 10.81
C ALA A 182 -2.00 6.14 11.16
N PHE A 183 -1.29 5.05 10.88
CA PHE A 183 -1.74 3.72 11.26
C PHE A 183 -1.34 3.42 12.70
N ARG A 184 -2.32 3.41 13.59
CA ARG A 184 -2.17 3.02 15.00
C ARG A 184 -3.09 1.85 15.30
N ILE A 185 -2.60 0.83 15.94
CA ILE A 185 -3.41 -0.35 16.32
C ILE A 185 -4.65 0.03 17.12
N PRO A 186 -4.59 0.91 18.15
CA PRO A 186 -5.78 1.32 18.88
C PRO A 186 -6.86 1.98 18.01
N ASP A 187 -6.44 2.84 17.06
CA ASP A 187 -7.37 3.55 16.19
C ASP A 187 -8.07 2.59 15.21
N ILE A 188 -7.32 1.61 14.68
CA ILE A 188 -7.89 0.57 13.80
C ILE A 188 -8.85 -0.33 14.57
N MET A 189 -8.55 -0.72 15.80
CA MET A 189 -9.45 -1.47 16.66
C MET A 189 -10.75 -0.71 16.90
N ALA A 190 -10.67 0.58 17.21
CA ALA A 190 -11.83 1.44 17.38
C ALA A 190 -12.69 1.52 16.10
N GLN A 191 -12.06 1.66 14.93
CA GLN A 191 -12.75 1.67 13.63
C GLN A 191 -13.41 0.32 13.29
N ALA A 192 -12.80 -0.79 13.73
CA ALA A 192 -13.37 -2.13 13.58
C ALA A 192 -14.53 -2.40 14.54
N GLY A 193 -14.76 -1.52 15.51
CA GLY A 193 -15.77 -1.69 16.57
C GLY A 193 -15.33 -2.64 17.69
N CYS A 194 -14.01 -2.85 17.87
CA CYS A 194 -13.47 -3.69 18.92
C CYS A 194 -13.19 -2.89 20.20
N LYS A 195 -13.14 -3.59 21.31
CA LYS A 195 -12.64 -3.06 22.59
C LYS A 195 -11.19 -3.49 22.77
N LEU A 196 -10.30 -2.52 22.84
CA LEU A 196 -8.89 -2.73 23.16
C LEU A 196 -8.72 -3.09 24.63
N VAL A 197 -8.04 -4.20 24.92
CA VAL A 197 -7.61 -4.60 26.28
C VAL A 197 -6.08 -4.70 26.29
N GLU A 198 -5.43 -3.67 26.84
CA GLU A 198 -3.98 -3.60 26.94
C GLU A 198 -3.49 -4.39 28.14
N VAL A 199 -2.44 -5.22 27.96
CA VAL A 199 -1.83 -5.99 29.03
C VAL A 199 -0.34 -5.70 29.19
N GLY A 200 0.18 -5.90 30.40
CA GLY A 200 1.58 -5.62 30.73
C GLY A 200 1.91 -4.13 30.76
N THR A 201 3.17 -3.84 30.49
CA THR A 201 3.75 -2.49 30.43
C THR A 201 4.49 -2.28 29.10
N THR A 202 5.01 -1.08 28.88
CA THR A 202 5.73 -0.73 27.63
C THR A 202 6.88 -1.70 27.33
N ASN A 203 7.64 -2.11 28.35
CA ASN A 203 8.85 -2.92 28.18
C ASN A 203 8.71 -4.36 28.70
N ARG A 204 7.64 -4.68 29.43
CA ARG A 204 7.48 -6.02 30.02
C ARG A 204 6.04 -6.46 29.97
N THR A 205 5.80 -7.58 29.29
CA THR A 205 4.53 -8.30 29.28
C THR A 205 4.80 -9.77 29.52
N HIS A 206 4.04 -10.37 30.41
CA HIS A 206 4.16 -11.77 30.80
C HIS A 206 2.88 -12.53 30.46
N LEU A 207 2.97 -13.84 30.31
CA LEU A 207 1.82 -14.69 29.97
C LEU A 207 0.68 -14.58 31.00
N LYS A 208 1.01 -14.36 32.27
CA LYS A 208 0.03 -14.13 33.35
C LYS A 208 -0.84 -12.89 33.11
N ASP A 209 -0.29 -11.86 32.44
CA ASP A 209 -1.02 -10.61 32.16
C ASP A 209 -2.12 -10.87 31.13
N TYR A 210 -1.84 -11.66 30.09
CA TYR A 210 -2.84 -12.13 29.13
C TYR A 210 -3.89 -13.01 29.80
N ARG A 211 -3.45 -14.00 30.62
CA ARG A 211 -4.36 -14.91 31.32
C ARG A 211 -5.36 -14.19 32.21
N GLN A 212 -4.94 -13.16 32.93
CA GLN A 212 -5.79 -12.36 33.81
C GLN A 212 -6.81 -11.46 33.05
N ALA A 213 -6.52 -11.11 31.81
CA ALA A 213 -7.37 -10.27 30.99
C ALA A 213 -8.46 -11.05 30.24
N ILE A 214 -8.31 -12.37 30.11
CA ILE A 214 -9.26 -13.23 29.39
C ILE A 214 -10.60 -13.31 30.15
N ASN A 215 -11.70 -13.09 29.42
CA ASN A 215 -13.06 -13.24 29.91
C ASN A 215 -14.02 -13.65 28.76
N GLU A 216 -15.31 -13.78 29.03
CA GLU A 216 -16.32 -14.20 28.07
C GLU A 216 -16.50 -13.28 26.85
N ASN A 217 -16.02 -12.03 26.92
CA ASN A 217 -16.08 -11.08 25.82
C ASN A 217 -14.79 -11.09 24.97
N THR A 218 -13.76 -11.84 25.35
CA THR A 218 -12.49 -11.90 24.63
C THR A 218 -12.67 -12.63 23.29
N ALA A 219 -12.42 -11.94 22.19
CA ALA A 219 -12.46 -12.50 20.85
C ALA A 219 -11.11 -13.07 20.41
N PHE A 220 -10.01 -12.34 20.70
CA PHE A 220 -8.66 -12.67 20.26
C PHE A 220 -7.61 -12.37 21.31
N LEU A 221 -6.53 -13.16 21.29
CA LEU A 221 -5.21 -12.75 21.74
C LEU A 221 -4.45 -12.27 20.50
N MET A 222 -4.03 -11.01 20.50
CA MET A 222 -3.35 -10.42 19.35
C MET A 222 -1.87 -10.21 19.64
N LYS A 223 -1.05 -10.59 18.66
CA LYS A 223 0.38 -10.33 18.61
C LYS A 223 0.69 -9.37 17.48
N VAL A 224 1.54 -8.37 17.72
CA VAL A 224 1.98 -7.45 16.67
C VAL A 224 3.49 -7.39 16.66
N HIS A 225 4.09 -7.63 15.50
CA HIS A 225 5.53 -7.55 15.31
C HIS A 225 5.99 -6.10 15.20
N CYS A 226 6.92 -5.69 16.07
CA CYS A 226 7.46 -4.33 16.13
C CYS A 226 8.59 -4.16 15.10
N SER A 227 8.26 -4.12 13.80
CA SER A 227 9.23 -4.06 12.71
C SER A 227 9.96 -2.72 12.56
N ASN A 228 9.46 -1.65 13.17
CA ASN A 228 9.97 -0.28 12.98
C ASN A 228 10.60 0.35 14.22
N TYR A 229 10.66 -0.37 15.32
CA TYR A 229 11.38 0.03 16.53
C TYR A 229 11.86 -1.20 17.32
N HIS A 230 12.81 -1.00 18.21
CA HIS A 230 13.34 -2.03 19.09
C HIS A 230 13.38 -1.53 20.54
N ILE A 231 12.88 -2.37 21.48
CA ILE A 231 12.98 -2.12 22.91
C ILE A 231 14.04 -3.07 23.48
N SER A 232 15.09 -2.52 24.07
CA SER A 232 16.20 -3.29 24.67
C SER A 232 16.40 -2.98 26.14
N GLY A 233 17.17 -3.82 26.82
CA GLY A 233 17.45 -3.68 28.27
C GLY A 233 16.58 -4.60 29.10
N PHE A 234 15.96 -4.11 30.17
CA PHE A 234 15.11 -4.90 31.07
C PHE A 234 13.72 -5.13 30.45
N THR A 235 13.64 -6.06 29.52
CA THR A 235 12.44 -6.37 28.73
C THR A 235 11.90 -7.78 28.96
N ALA A 236 10.63 -8.00 28.66
CA ALA A 236 10.00 -9.31 28.54
C ALA A 236 8.84 -9.23 27.54
N SER A 237 8.72 -10.23 26.68
CA SER A 237 7.61 -10.37 25.73
C SER A 237 7.11 -11.81 25.75
N VAL A 238 5.85 -11.99 25.35
CA VAL A 238 5.23 -13.32 25.21
C VAL A 238 5.34 -13.74 23.74
N SER A 239 5.80 -14.95 23.49
CA SER A 239 5.89 -15.52 22.13
C SER A 239 4.52 -15.93 21.59
N GLU A 240 4.42 -16.09 20.28
CA GLU A 240 3.20 -16.60 19.64
C GLU A 240 2.87 -18.02 20.12
N GLN A 241 3.89 -18.87 20.32
CA GLN A 241 3.67 -20.24 20.83
C GLN A 241 3.02 -20.23 22.22
N GLU A 242 3.53 -19.40 23.15
CA GLU A 242 2.94 -19.25 24.48
C GLU A 242 1.50 -18.73 24.42
N LEU A 243 1.22 -17.77 23.50
CA LEU A 243 -0.16 -17.27 23.28
C LEU A 243 -1.07 -18.33 22.68
N VAL A 244 -0.59 -19.14 21.73
CA VAL A 244 -1.35 -20.23 21.14
C VAL A 244 -1.69 -21.29 22.17
N ASP A 245 -0.75 -21.66 23.03
CA ASP A 245 -0.97 -22.62 24.11
C ASP A 245 -1.98 -22.09 25.12
N LEU A 246 -1.88 -20.81 25.50
CA LEU A 246 -2.87 -20.13 26.33
C LEU A 246 -4.23 -20.05 25.65
N GLY A 247 -4.29 -19.72 24.36
CA GLY A 247 -5.51 -19.64 23.56
C GLY A 247 -6.25 -20.98 23.51
N ARG A 248 -5.52 -22.11 23.38
CA ARG A 248 -6.08 -23.47 23.43
C ARG A 248 -6.71 -23.80 24.76
N GLU A 249 -6.09 -23.35 25.88
CA GLU A 249 -6.62 -23.57 27.22
C GLU A 249 -7.98 -22.90 27.44
N PHE A 250 -8.20 -21.73 26.82
CA PHE A 250 -9.43 -20.92 26.98
C PHE A 250 -10.34 -20.92 25.74
N ASP A 251 -10.01 -21.71 24.72
CA ASP A 251 -10.71 -21.72 23.43
C ASP A 251 -10.79 -20.34 22.75
N ILE A 252 -9.71 -19.57 22.87
CA ILE A 252 -9.58 -18.23 22.28
C ILE A 252 -8.53 -18.27 21.17
N PRO A 253 -8.87 -17.83 19.95
CA PRO A 253 -7.94 -17.81 18.83
C PRO A 253 -6.84 -16.72 18.99
N VAL A 254 -5.70 -16.99 18.35
CA VAL A 254 -4.56 -16.07 18.28
C VAL A 254 -4.41 -15.55 16.87
N ILE A 255 -4.23 -14.24 16.74
CA ILE A 255 -3.92 -13.58 15.48
C ILE A 255 -2.60 -12.83 15.57
N THR A 256 -1.84 -12.82 14.48
CA THR A 256 -0.56 -12.09 14.41
C THR A 256 -0.57 -11.10 13.25
N ASP A 257 -0.30 -9.83 13.55
CA ASP A 257 0.10 -8.84 12.56
C ASP A 257 1.64 -8.86 12.44
N LEU A 258 2.13 -9.55 11.43
CA LEU A 258 3.56 -9.66 11.16
C LEU A 258 4.11 -8.41 10.46
N GLY A 259 3.30 -7.81 9.59
CA GLY A 259 3.62 -6.56 8.90
C GLY A 259 4.71 -6.67 7.84
N SER A 260 5.86 -7.25 8.14
CA SER A 260 7.06 -7.30 7.26
C SER A 260 6.92 -8.24 6.06
N GLY A 261 6.33 -9.42 6.23
CA GLY A 261 6.00 -10.35 5.15
C GLY A 261 7.19 -11.13 4.59
N ALA A 262 8.20 -11.46 5.41
CA ALA A 262 9.28 -12.33 5.00
C ALA A 262 8.78 -13.77 4.74
N LEU A 263 9.12 -14.34 3.56
CA LEU A 263 8.90 -15.74 3.21
C LEU A 263 10.19 -16.55 3.15
N ILE A 264 11.33 -15.92 3.36
CA ILE A 264 12.65 -16.55 3.44
C ILE A 264 13.35 -16.09 4.70
N ASP A 265 14.18 -16.95 5.26
CA ASP A 265 15.06 -16.62 6.37
C ASP A 265 16.20 -15.72 5.87
N LEU A 266 16.14 -14.42 6.22
CA LEU A 266 17.11 -13.43 5.78
C LEU A 266 18.49 -13.64 6.41
N SER A 267 18.60 -14.38 7.51
CA SER A 267 19.90 -14.67 8.15
C SER A 267 20.82 -15.51 7.27
N GLN A 268 20.26 -16.25 6.31
CA GLN A 268 21.02 -17.01 5.31
C GLN A 268 21.80 -16.11 4.32
N TYR A 269 21.48 -14.81 4.31
CA TYR A 269 22.10 -13.79 3.45
C TYR A 269 22.87 -12.73 4.26
N ASP A 270 23.29 -13.06 5.47
CA ASP A 270 23.97 -12.14 6.39
C ASP A 270 23.17 -10.88 6.75
N LEU A 271 21.83 -10.97 6.64
CA LEU A 271 20.90 -9.90 7.03
C LEU A 271 20.32 -10.17 8.44
N PRO A 272 19.83 -9.14 9.12
CA PRO A 272 19.17 -9.32 10.41
C PRO A 272 18.04 -10.35 10.31
N ASN A 273 17.92 -11.19 11.34
CA ASN A 273 16.84 -12.17 11.42
C ASN A 273 15.47 -11.47 11.50
N GLU A 274 14.59 -11.87 10.63
CA GLU A 274 13.21 -11.39 10.57
C GLU A 274 12.27 -12.60 10.59
N PRO A 275 11.24 -12.63 11.45
CA PRO A 275 10.35 -13.78 11.53
C PRO A 275 9.61 -14.00 10.20
N THR A 276 9.53 -15.26 9.79
CA THR A 276 8.84 -15.64 8.55
C THR A 276 7.36 -15.94 8.79
N VAL A 277 6.56 -15.84 7.74
CA VAL A 277 5.13 -16.21 7.77
C VAL A 277 4.97 -17.70 8.11
N GLN A 278 5.83 -18.56 7.54
CA GLN A 278 5.84 -20.00 7.78
C GLN A 278 6.04 -20.35 9.26
N GLU A 279 6.95 -19.65 9.94
CA GLU A 279 7.16 -19.85 11.38
C GLU A 279 5.89 -19.57 12.19
N LYS A 280 5.19 -18.48 11.88
CA LYS A 280 3.95 -18.11 12.60
C LYS A 280 2.81 -19.11 12.33
N VAL A 281 2.69 -19.58 11.10
CA VAL A 281 1.74 -20.64 10.73
C VAL A 281 2.06 -21.94 11.45
N ALA A 282 3.34 -22.35 11.48
CA ALA A 282 3.79 -23.57 12.15
C ALA A 282 3.59 -23.52 13.67
N GLN A 283 3.66 -22.34 14.30
CA GLN A 283 3.35 -22.14 15.73
C GLN A 283 1.85 -22.30 16.03
N GLY A 284 0.98 -22.40 15.02
CA GLY A 284 -0.44 -22.65 15.18
C GLY A 284 -1.29 -21.39 15.34
N VAL A 285 -0.79 -20.23 14.96
CA VAL A 285 -1.56 -18.97 14.90
C VAL A 285 -2.74 -19.14 13.93
N ASN A 286 -3.93 -18.66 14.32
CA ASN A 286 -5.15 -18.84 13.51
C ASN A 286 -5.17 -18.02 12.23
N LEU A 287 -4.70 -16.76 12.32
CA LEU A 287 -4.56 -15.86 11.19
C LEU A 287 -3.26 -15.04 11.32
N VAL A 288 -2.51 -14.93 10.23
CA VAL A 288 -1.32 -14.08 10.12
C VAL A 288 -1.55 -13.08 9.00
N SER A 289 -1.35 -11.77 9.29
CA SER A 289 -1.42 -10.72 8.28
C SER A 289 -0.05 -10.11 8.00
N PHE A 290 0.19 -9.72 6.75
CA PHE A 290 1.44 -9.10 6.32
C PHE A 290 1.29 -8.29 5.02
N SER A 291 2.32 -7.48 4.71
CA SER A 291 2.36 -6.62 3.53
C SER A 291 3.03 -7.30 2.35
N GLY A 292 2.49 -7.12 1.14
CA GLY A 292 3.09 -7.61 -0.10
C GLY A 292 4.25 -6.74 -0.62
N ASP A 293 4.27 -5.46 -0.29
CA ASP A 293 5.21 -4.46 -0.80
C ASP A 293 6.39 -4.14 0.13
N LYS A 294 6.65 -5.02 1.10
CA LYS A 294 7.81 -4.95 1.98
C LYS A 294 8.78 -6.10 1.66
N LEU A 295 9.12 -6.96 2.64
CA LEU A 295 10.12 -8.03 2.46
C LEU A 295 9.68 -9.12 1.48
N LEU A 296 8.38 -9.27 1.23
CA LEU A 296 7.90 -10.11 0.13
C LEU A 296 8.39 -9.62 -1.25
N GLY A 297 8.70 -8.33 -1.41
CA GLY A 297 9.21 -7.77 -2.67
C GLY A 297 8.17 -7.65 -3.78
N GLY A 298 6.88 -7.67 -3.45
CA GLY A 298 5.78 -7.68 -4.41
C GLY A 298 5.00 -6.36 -4.49
N THR A 299 3.77 -6.49 -4.93
CA THR A 299 2.83 -5.38 -5.07
C THR A 299 2.29 -4.94 -3.70
N GLN A 300 1.80 -3.69 -3.59
CA GLN A 300 1.07 -3.28 -2.39
C GLN A 300 -0.19 -4.13 -2.25
N ALA A 301 -0.19 -5.00 -1.25
CA ALA A 301 -1.32 -5.82 -0.87
C ALA A 301 -1.26 -6.09 0.64
N GLY A 302 -2.39 -6.33 1.26
CA GLY A 302 -2.52 -6.97 2.55
C GLY A 302 -2.86 -8.43 2.35
N ILE A 303 -2.08 -9.30 2.93
CA ILE A 303 -2.23 -10.74 2.78
C ILE A 303 -2.60 -11.30 4.15
N ILE A 304 -3.64 -12.10 4.22
CA ILE A 304 -4.05 -12.83 5.42
C ILE A 304 -3.97 -14.31 5.09
N VAL A 305 -3.19 -15.06 5.83
CA VAL A 305 -3.11 -16.53 5.70
C VAL A 305 -3.56 -17.19 6.99
N GLY A 306 -4.10 -18.39 6.89
CA GLY A 306 -4.51 -19.14 8.06
C GLY A 306 -5.48 -20.28 7.74
N LYS A 307 -6.34 -20.64 8.70
CA LYS A 307 -7.29 -21.73 8.56
C LYS A 307 -8.39 -21.42 7.55
N LYS A 308 -8.75 -22.40 6.74
CA LYS A 308 -9.71 -22.27 5.63
C LYS A 308 -11.07 -21.72 6.09
N GLU A 309 -11.58 -22.20 7.20
CA GLU A 309 -12.86 -21.76 7.77
C GLU A 309 -12.88 -20.27 8.16
N TRP A 310 -11.77 -19.73 8.64
CA TRP A 310 -11.61 -18.34 8.98
C TRP A 310 -11.47 -17.47 7.73
N ILE A 311 -10.68 -17.92 6.77
CA ILE A 311 -10.52 -17.23 5.47
C ILE A 311 -11.85 -17.16 4.72
N ALA A 312 -12.67 -18.21 4.76
CA ALA A 312 -14.00 -18.21 4.13
C ALA A 312 -14.93 -17.14 4.72
N GLN A 313 -14.87 -16.89 6.04
CA GLN A 313 -15.64 -15.83 6.68
C GLN A 313 -15.13 -14.43 6.29
N LEU A 314 -13.81 -14.23 6.19
CA LEU A 314 -13.23 -12.99 5.69
C LEU A 314 -13.67 -12.70 4.25
N GLN A 315 -13.66 -13.71 3.38
CA GLN A 315 -14.10 -13.61 1.98
C GLN A 315 -15.60 -13.26 1.85
N ALA A 316 -16.43 -13.75 2.78
CA ALA A 316 -17.87 -13.47 2.82
C ALA A 316 -18.22 -12.08 3.42
N HIS A 317 -17.30 -11.45 4.15
CA HIS A 317 -17.56 -10.18 4.83
C HIS A 317 -17.73 -9.03 3.84
N PRO A 318 -18.72 -8.11 4.00
CA PRO A 318 -18.97 -7.00 3.08
C PRO A 318 -17.74 -6.08 2.85
N LEU A 319 -16.90 -5.87 3.87
CA LEU A 319 -15.67 -5.08 3.74
C LEU A 319 -14.68 -5.70 2.75
N LYS A 320 -14.69 -7.01 2.52
CA LYS A 320 -13.82 -7.64 1.51
C LYS A 320 -14.02 -7.03 0.12
N ARG A 321 -15.27 -6.69 -0.24
CA ARG A 321 -15.56 -6.01 -1.50
C ARG A 321 -15.01 -4.58 -1.55
N VAL A 322 -15.06 -3.86 -0.43
CA VAL A 322 -14.54 -2.49 -0.30
C VAL A 322 -13.01 -2.47 -0.39
N LEU A 323 -12.35 -3.48 0.19
CA LEU A 323 -10.90 -3.57 0.38
C LEU A 323 -10.19 -4.41 -0.69
N ARG A 324 -10.87 -4.87 -1.73
CA ARG A 324 -10.32 -5.77 -2.74
C ARG A 324 -9.24 -5.13 -3.61
N CYS A 325 -8.26 -5.93 -4.04
CA CYS A 325 -7.30 -5.55 -5.06
C CYS A 325 -7.91 -5.58 -6.47
N ASP A 326 -7.34 -4.80 -7.39
CA ASP A 326 -7.61 -4.87 -8.81
C ASP A 326 -6.80 -5.98 -9.52
N LYS A 327 -7.03 -6.16 -10.81
CA LYS A 327 -6.37 -7.20 -11.61
C LYS A 327 -4.86 -7.00 -11.78
N VAL A 328 -4.40 -5.75 -11.78
CA VAL A 328 -2.98 -5.41 -12.01
C VAL A 328 -2.15 -5.80 -10.80
N ILE A 329 -2.65 -5.44 -9.60
CA ILE A 329 -2.03 -5.78 -8.32
C ILE A 329 -1.99 -7.31 -8.14
N LEU A 330 -3.10 -8.00 -8.44
CA LEU A 330 -3.15 -9.46 -8.28
C LEU A 330 -2.22 -10.18 -9.25
N ALA A 331 -2.15 -9.75 -10.52
CA ALA A 331 -1.24 -10.34 -11.50
C ALA A 331 0.25 -10.15 -11.11
N GLY A 332 0.60 -8.95 -10.64
CA GLY A 332 1.96 -8.69 -10.14
C GLY A 332 2.28 -9.49 -8.88
N LEU A 333 1.32 -9.62 -7.95
CA LEU A 333 1.50 -10.41 -6.73
C LEU A 333 1.68 -11.89 -7.05
N GLU A 334 0.84 -12.47 -7.92
CA GLU A 334 0.96 -13.86 -8.35
C GLU A 334 2.34 -14.13 -8.96
N ALA A 335 2.80 -13.29 -9.88
CA ALA A 335 4.11 -13.45 -10.50
C ALA A 335 5.25 -13.33 -9.49
N THR A 336 5.16 -12.43 -8.51
CA THR A 336 6.12 -12.33 -7.41
C THR A 336 6.16 -13.61 -6.58
N LEU A 337 5.02 -14.14 -6.17
CA LEU A 337 4.94 -15.37 -5.37
C LEU A 337 5.50 -16.59 -6.10
N ARG A 338 5.34 -16.67 -7.43
CA ARG A 338 5.90 -17.77 -8.24
C ARG A 338 7.41 -17.80 -8.22
N LEU A 339 8.11 -16.68 -7.99
CA LEU A 339 9.57 -16.66 -7.83
C LEU A 339 10.03 -17.45 -6.59
N TYR A 340 9.22 -17.53 -5.56
CA TYR A 340 9.51 -18.30 -4.35
C TYR A 340 9.38 -19.82 -4.52
N LEU A 341 8.78 -20.29 -5.63
CA LEU A 341 8.73 -21.73 -5.95
C LEU A 341 10.03 -22.23 -6.53
N GLN A 342 10.86 -21.37 -7.08
CA GLN A 342 12.14 -21.70 -7.71
C GLN A 342 13.19 -20.67 -7.27
N PRO A 343 13.61 -20.68 -6.01
CA PRO A 343 14.65 -19.78 -5.52
C PRO A 343 16.00 -20.26 -6.08
N GLU A 344 16.47 -19.66 -7.16
CA GLU A 344 17.86 -19.80 -7.67
C GLU A 344 18.70 -18.59 -7.31
#